data_eaa7220cf62b74cb92545983ecacc5ba
#
_entry.id   eaa7220cf62b74cb92545983ecacc5ba
#
_cell.length_a   1.000
_cell.length_b   1.000
_cell.length_c   1.000
_cell.angle_alpha   90.00
_cell.angle_beta   90.00
_cell.angle_gamma   90.00
#
_symmetry.space_group_name_H-M   'P 1'
#
loop_
_entity.id
_entity.type
_entity.pdbx_description
1 polymer ?
#
loop_
_entity_poly.entity_id
_entity_poly.type
_entity_poly.pdbx_seq_one_letter_code
_entity_poly.pdbx_strand_id
1 'polypeptide(L)'
;MLAGLVQVVAPADLTAVVNTGDDLVMHGLEISPDLDTVTYTLAGAIDPERGWGLAGETWQAMESLQRYGGDAWFGLGDRDLGTHLYRTARRQAGAALSEVTGEIATAWGLDLRLLPVTDGMLRTRVTVDVDGEISFQEYFVHRQHHVAVSAVRFEGADRVEPAPGVLDAIADAQSIVIAPSNPIVSIGPLFAVPGVRDAVAGRRDDVVAVSPIVAGAALKGPADRMMVELGHEASVVGVARIYAGVAGTLVIDEADADLAGAVEAEGLRCVVAPTIMSSPARSAALARVVLAAVAPRQSIEPVPRSARHDVGRGTGFTDEGPS
;
A
#
# COMPACT_ATOMS: atom_id res chain seq x y z
N MET A 1 4.74 2.85 9.41
CA MET A 1 3.30 3.02 9.72
C MET A 1 2.69 1.70 10.21
N LEU A 2 2.73 0.62 9.44
CA LEU A 2 2.13 -0.66 9.82
C LEU A 2 2.67 -1.21 11.15
N ALA A 3 4.00 -1.13 11.39
CA ALA A 3 4.62 -1.47 12.67
C ALA A 3 4.11 -0.65 13.87
N GLY A 4 3.54 0.53 13.63
CA GLY A 4 2.84 1.32 14.64
C GLY A 4 1.41 0.85 14.85
N LEU A 5 0.70 0.50 13.76
CA LEU A 5 -0.68 0.03 13.81
C LEU A 5 -0.81 -1.28 14.60
N VAL A 6 0.08 -2.25 14.39
CA VAL A 6 0.06 -3.54 15.14
C VAL A 6 0.30 -3.39 16.64
N GLN A 7 0.75 -2.21 17.13
CA GLN A 7 0.90 -1.92 18.56
C GLN A 7 -0.39 -1.34 19.19
N VAL A 8 -1.35 -0.91 18.37
CA VAL A 8 -2.55 -0.18 18.83
C VAL A 8 -3.86 -0.80 18.40
N VAL A 9 -3.81 -1.69 17.41
CA VAL A 9 -4.94 -2.49 16.91
C VAL A 9 -4.55 -3.95 16.98
N ALA A 10 -5.49 -4.83 17.28
CA ALA A 10 -5.23 -6.27 17.25
C ALA A 10 -4.78 -6.68 15.83
N PRO A 11 -3.67 -7.40 15.66
CA PRO A 11 -3.19 -7.77 14.32
C PRO A 11 -4.25 -8.47 13.46
N ALA A 12 -5.10 -9.30 14.05
CA ALA A 12 -6.19 -10.00 13.36
C ALA A 12 -7.23 -9.05 12.72
N ASP A 13 -7.33 -7.80 13.20
CA ASP A 13 -8.23 -6.76 12.66
C ASP A 13 -7.54 -5.91 11.58
N LEU A 14 -6.29 -6.23 11.23
CA LEU A 14 -5.51 -5.50 10.24
C LEU A 14 -5.37 -6.30 8.94
N THR A 15 -5.64 -5.64 7.84
CA THR A 15 -5.25 -6.11 6.50
C THR A 15 -4.30 -5.10 5.89
N ALA A 16 -3.15 -5.57 5.44
CA ALA A 16 -2.18 -4.76 4.69
C ALA A 16 -2.19 -5.17 3.22
N VAL A 17 -2.51 -4.24 2.32
CA VAL A 17 -2.38 -4.42 0.88
C VAL A 17 -1.06 -3.80 0.45
N VAL A 18 -0.20 -4.60 -0.17
CA VAL A 18 1.20 -4.25 -0.45
C VAL A 18 1.43 -4.17 -1.94
N ASN A 19 2.29 -3.22 -2.33
CA ASN A 19 2.75 -3.03 -3.70
C ASN A 19 3.50 -4.27 -4.22
N THR A 20 3.22 -4.64 -5.47
CA THR A 20 3.93 -5.68 -6.23
C THR A 20 4.55 -5.11 -7.51
N GLY A 21 4.44 -3.81 -7.72
CA GLY A 21 5.02 -3.14 -8.89
C GLY A 21 6.55 -3.18 -8.95
N ASP A 22 7.18 -3.42 -7.81
CA ASP A 22 8.63 -3.47 -7.66
C ASP A 22 9.18 -4.89 -7.61
N ASP A 23 8.32 -5.89 -7.74
CA ASP A 23 8.70 -7.30 -7.87
C ASP A 23 9.59 -7.54 -9.09
N LEU A 24 10.54 -8.44 -8.96
CA LEU A 24 11.46 -8.75 -10.05
C LEU A 24 11.78 -10.25 -10.09
N VAL A 25 12.33 -10.68 -11.22
CA VAL A 25 12.95 -12.01 -11.35
C VAL A 25 14.44 -11.81 -11.54
N MET A 26 15.23 -12.39 -10.63
CA MET A 26 16.68 -12.36 -10.69
C MET A 26 17.25 -13.74 -10.40
N HIS A 27 18.21 -14.20 -11.18
CA HIS A 27 18.79 -15.56 -11.10
C HIS A 27 17.72 -16.67 -11.16
N GLY A 28 16.57 -16.42 -11.81
CA GLY A 28 15.44 -17.35 -11.88
C GLY A 28 14.56 -17.38 -10.62
N LEU A 29 14.83 -16.53 -9.64
CA LEU A 29 14.06 -16.40 -8.40
C LEU A 29 13.05 -15.27 -8.49
N GLU A 30 11.82 -15.50 -8.04
CA GLU A 30 10.80 -14.48 -7.86
C GLU A 30 11.04 -13.75 -6.53
N ILE A 31 11.25 -12.44 -6.61
CA ILE A 31 11.59 -11.57 -5.49
C ILE A 31 10.49 -10.51 -5.37
N SER A 32 9.95 -10.34 -4.17
CA SER A 32 8.90 -9.37 -3.85
C SER A 32 9.36 -8.47 -2.69
N PRO A 33 10.18 -7.44 -2.98
CA PRO A 33 10.90 -6.68 -1.96
C PRO A 33 9.99 -6.02 -0.92
N ASP A 34 8.84 -5.49 -1.35
CA ASP A 34 7.91 -4.81 -0.44
C ASP A 34 7.20 -5.81 0.49
N LEU A 35 6.74 -6.96 -0.04
CA LEU A 35 6.14 -8.03 0.76
C LEU A 35 7.14 -8.58 1.78
N ASP A 36 8.39 -8.78 1.37
CA ASP A 36 9.45 -9.30 2.24
C ASP A 36 9.83 -8.29 3.32
N THR A 37 10.01 -7.02 2.96
CA THR A 37 10.30 -5.94 3.91
C THR A 37 9.20 -5.79 4.95
N VAL A 38 7.93 -5.83 4.55
CA VAL A 38 6.78 -5.78 5.47
C VAL A 38 6.79 -6.99 6.39
N THR A 39 6.96 -8.20 5.85
CA THR A 39 7.00 -9.45 6.61
C THR A 39 8.11 -9.43 7.64
N TYR A 40 9.35 -9.12 7.24
CA TYR A 40 10.50 -9.11 8.13
C TYR A 40 10.43 -8.00 9.18
N THR A 41 9.88 -6.83 8.81
CA THR A 41 9.66 -5.75 9.76
C THR A 41 8.69 -6.16 10.86
N LEU A 42 7.57 -6.76 10.51
CA LEU A 42 6.54 -7.16 11.48
C LEU A 42 6.97 -8.36 12.33
N ALA A 43 7.76 -9.25 11.77
CA ALA A 43 8.37 -10.37 12.50
C ALA A 43 9.55 -9.95 13.39
N GLY A 44 9.97 -8.66 13.35
CA GLY A 44 11.15 -8.19 14.10
C GLY A 44 12.47 -8.77 13.60
N ALA A 45 12.50 -9.27 12.37
CA ALA A 45 13.63 -9.97 11.77
C ALA A 45 14.41 -9.13 10.74
N ILE A 46 13.89 -7.94 10.39
CA ILE A 46 14.55 -7.03 9.45
C ILE A 46 15.89 -6.53 10.00
N ASP A 47 16.86 -6.33 9.13
CA ASP A 47 18.10 -5.68 9.50
C ASP A 47 17.86 -4.18 9.82
N PRO A 48 18.14 -3.74 11.07
CA PRO A 48 17.80 -2.38 11.49
C PRO A 48 18.70 -1.29 10.87
N GLU A 49 19.91 -1.66 10.42
CA GLU A 49 20.86 -0.71 9.84
C GLU A 49 20.58 -0.49 8.36
N ARG A 50 20.35 -1.57 7.61
CA ARG A 50 20.01 -1.50 6.18
C ARG A 50 18.56 -1.08 5.96
N GLY A 51 17.65 -1.51 6.85
CA GLY A 51 16.20 -1.30 6.68
C GLY A 51 15.56 -2.18 5.60
N TRP A 52 16.26 -3.23 5.14
CA TRP A 52 15.80 -4.27 4.23
C TRP A 52 16.55 -5.58 4.47
N GLY A 53 16.01 -6.71 4.01
CA GLY A 53 16.57 -8.04 4.21
C GLY A 53 16.57 -8.48 5.68
N LEU A 54 17.09 -9.65 5.95
CA LEU A 54 17.10 -10.23 7.29
C LEU A 54 18.33 -9.78 8.10
N ALA A 55 18.18 -9.63 9.40
CA ALA A 55 19.30 -9.38 10.29
C ALA A 55 20.25 -10.60 10.32
N GLY A 56 21.55 -10.32 10.41
CA GLY A 56 22.57 -11.37 10.46
C GLY A 56 22.74 -12.16 9.16
N GLU A 57 22.53 -11.51 8.02
CA GLU A 57 22.79 -12.08 6.70
C GLU A 57 24.26 -12.31 6.45
N THR A 58 24.53 -13.33 5.61
CA THR A 58 25.79 -13.54 4.92
C THR A 58 25.56 -13.45 3.40
N TRP A 59 26.63 -13.39 2.60
CA TRP A 59 26.55 -13.08 1.17
C TRP A 59 27.31 -14.11 0.32
N GLN A 60 27.50 -15.33 0.82
CA GLN A 60 28.34 -16.37 0.22
C GLN A 60 27.81 -16.82 -1.15
N ALA A 61 26.47 -16.90 -1.30
CA ALA A 61 25.85 -17.22 -2.57
C ALA A 61 26.11 -16.13 -3.60
N MET A 62 25.95 -14.85 -3.22
CA MET A 62 26.21 -13.70 -4.11
C MET A 62 27.70 -13.60 -4.49
N GLU A 63 28.62 -13.83 -3.55
CA GLU A 63 30.06 -13.89 -3.84
C GLU A 63 30.38 -15.01 -4.83
N SER A 64 29.72 -16.15 -4.71
CA SER A 64 29.89 -17.26 -5.65
C SER A 64 29.36 -16.94 -7.04
N LEU A 65 28.17 -16.30 -7.13
CA LEU A 65 27.61 -15.84 -8.39
C LEU A 65 28.50 -14.84 -9.11
N GLN A 66 29.10 -13.89 -8.36
CA GLN A 66 30.06 -12.93 -8.92
C GLN A 66 31.28 -13.62 -9.54
N ARG A 67 31.80 -14.70 -8.94
CA ARG A 67 32.91 -15.47 -9.51
C ARG A 67 32.56 -16.09 -10.85
N TYR A 68 31.29 -16.38 -11.10
CA TYR A 68 30.80 -16.90 -12.39
C TYR A 68 30.40 -15.79 -13.37
N GLY A 69 30.61 -14.51 -13.01
CA GLY A 69 30.21 -13.36 -13.83
C GLY A 69 28.73 -13.05 -13.79
N GLY A 70 27.99 -13.55 -12.80
CA GLY A 70 26.59 -13.24 -12.59
C GLY A 70 26.36 -11.83 -12.02
N ASP A 71 25.19 -11.26 -12.30
CA ASP A 71 24.75 -9.97 -11.77
C ASP A 71 24.68 -10.01 -10.24
N ALA A 72 25.19 -8.98 -9.58
CA ALA A 72 25.18 -8.88 -8.12
C ALA A 72 24.82 -7.48 -7.61
N TRP A 73 24.26 -6.65 -8.48
CA TRP A 73 23.85 -5.29 -8.10
C TRP A 73 22.64 -5.28 -7.15
N PHE A 74 21.81 -6.32 -7.18
CA PHE A 74 20.73 -6.51 -6.24
C PHE A 74 21.17 -7.54 -5.19
N GLY A 75 21.39 -7.08 -3.96
CA GLY A 75 21.90 -7.95 -2.90
C GLY A 75 20.83 -8.92 -2.40
N LEU A 76 21.10 -10.23 -2.49
CA LEU A 76 20.28 -11.29 -1.90
C LEU A 76 21.08 -11.94 -0.76
N GLY A 77 20.59 -11.82 0.47
CA GLY A 77 21.21 -12.46 1.63
C GLY A 77 21.01 -13.98 1.61
N ASP A 78 21.94 -14.73 2.19
CA ASP A 78 21.88 -16.20 2.18
C ASP A 78 20.63 -16.74 2.89
N ARG A 79 20.12 -16.04 3.93
CA ARG A 79 18.88 -16.41 4.62
C ARG A 79 17.65 -15.97 3.83
N ASP A 80 17.71 -14.78 3.22
CA ASP A 80 16.63 -14.23 2.38
C ASP A 80 16.39 -15.09 1.13
N LEU A 81 17.45 -15.72 0.59
CA LEU A 81 17.33 -16.71 -0.47
C LEU A 81 16.34 -17.84 -0.13
N GLY A 82 16.21 -18.22 1.14
CA GLY A 82 15.21 -19.22 1.57
C GLY A 82 13.76 -18.79 1.22
N THR A 83 13.42 -17.52 1.44
CA THR A 83 12.12 -16.95 1.10
C THR A 83 11.91 -16.93 -0.42
N HIS A 84 12.91 -16.49 -1.17
CA HIS A 84 12.82 -16.42 -2.64
C HIS A 84 12.72 -17.81 -3.28
N LEU A 85 13.49 -18.78 -2.79
CA LEU A 85 13.41 -20.18 -3.25
C LEU A 85 12.02 -20.79 -2.97
N TYR A 86 11.51 -20.59 -1.75
CA TYR A 86 10.17 -21.05 -1.39
C TYR A 86 9.11 -20.44 -2.30
N ARG A 87 9.09 -19.11 -2.42
CA ARG A 87 8.15 -18.38 -3.29
C ARG A 87 8.22 -18.89 -4.72
N THR A 88 9.43 -18.97 -5.28
CA THR A 88 9.63 -19.41 -6.66
C THR A 88 9.11 -20.83 -6.87
N ALA A 89 9.45 -21.78 -5.98
CA ALA A 89 8.99 -23.16 -6.09
C ALA A 89 7.45 -23.28 -6.02
N ARG A 90 6.83 -22.56 -5.09
CA ARG A 90 5.36 -22.55 -4.96
C ARG A 90 4.68 -21.93 -6.19
N ARG A 91 5.20 -20.80 -6.69
CA ARG A 91 4.70 -20.13 -7.89
C ARG A 91 4.83 -21.01 -9.13
N GLN A 92 5.96 -21.71 -9.30
CA GLN A 92 6.16 -22.69 -10.38
C GLN A 92 5.23 -23.90 -10.26
N ALA A 93 4.84 -24.26 -9.04
CA ALA A 93 3.83 -25.29 -8.80
C ALA A 93 2.39 -24.80 -9.03
N GLY A 94 2.18 -23.55 -9.42
CA GLY A 94 0.87 -22.98 -9.78
C GLY A 94 0.16 -22.25 -8.64
N ALA A 95 0.78 -22.06 -7.46
CA ALA A 95 0.19 -21.30 -6.37
C ALA A 95 0.08 -19.82 -6.72
N ALA A 96 -0.97 -19.12 -6.30
CA ALA A 96 -1.11 -17.68 -6.43
C ALA A 96 -0.12 -16.93 -5.51
N LEU A 97 0.28 -15.70 -5.87
CA LEU A 97 1.18 -14.90 -5.01
C LEU A 97 0.55 -14.62 -3.65
N SER A 98 -0.76 -14.38 -3.62
CA SER A 98 -1.53 -14.17 -2.38
C SER A 98 -1.50 -15.41 -1.46
N GLU A 99 -1.60 -16.62 -2.01
CA GLU A 99 -1.47 -17.86 -1.24
C GLU A 99 -0.08 -17.99 -0.64
N VAL A 100 0.96 -17.81 -1.46
CA VAL A 100 2.37 -17.90 -1.02
C VAL A 100 2.69 -16.82 0.01
N THR A 101 2.16 -15.61 -0.17
CA THR A 101 2.31 -14.52 0.81
C THR A 101 1.70 -14.89 2.16
N GLY A 102 0.50 -15.49 2.17
CA GLY A 102 -0.14 -16.00 3.39
C GLY A 102 0.65 -17.12 4.07
N GLU A 103 1.20 -18.07 3.30
CA GLU A 103 2.07 -19.13 3.80
C GLU A 103 3.33 -18.56 4.47
N ILE A 104 4.01 -17.62 3.81
CA ILE A 104 5.20 -16.95 4.34
C ILE A 104 4.86 -16.15 5.60
N ALA A 105 3.80 -15.32 5.57
CA ALA A 105 3.36 -14.54 6.73
C ALA A 105 3.07 -15.45 7.95
N THR A 106 2.38 -16.56 7.73
CA THR A 106 2.09 -17.58 8.77
C THR A 106 3.39 -18.20 9.32
N ALA A 107 4.34 -18.56 8.45
CA ALA A 107 5.63 -19.13 8.88
C ALA A 107 6.45 -18.14 9.73
N TRP A 108 6.27 -16.83 9.50
CA TRP A 108 6.89 -15.76 10.30
C TRP A 108 6.04 -15.37 11.53
N GLY A 109 4.93 -16.07 11.81
CA GLY A 109 4.09 -15.83 12.99
C GLY A 109 3.29 -14.53 12.93
N LEU A 110 2.92 -14.07 11.75
CA LEU A 110 2.11 -12.86 11.58
C LEU A 110 0.62 -13.21 11.62
N ASP A 111 -0.11 -12.57 12.52
CA ASP A 111 -1.55 -12.76 12.69
C ASP A 111 -2.40 -11.81 11.83
N LEU A 112 -1.78 -10.78 11.23
CA LEU A 112 -2.50 -9.88 10.33
C LEU A 112 -2.62 -10.49 8.92
N ARG A 113 -3.61 -10.02 8.18
CA ARG A 113 -3.76 -10.40 6.79
C ARG A 113 -2.84 -9.57 5.90
N LEU A 114 -1.88 -10.22 5.25
CA LEU A 114 -0.95 -9.59 4.31
C LEU A 114 -1.34 -10.02 2.89
N LEU A 115 -1.65 -9.05 2.03
CA LEU A 115 -2.09 -9.28 0.65
C LEU A 115 -1.18 -8.55 -0.33
N PRO A 116 -0.69 -9.20 -1.41
CA PRO A 116 -0.23 -8.49 -2.59
C PRO A 116 -1.42 -7.73 -3.20
N VAL A 117 -1.19 -6.61 -3.84
CA VAL A 117 -2.28 -5.89 -4.52
C VAL A 117 -2.88 -6.72 -5.67
N THR A 118 -2.07 -7.55 -6.31
CA THR A 118 -2.46 -8.44 -7.41
C THR A 118 -1.62 -9.72 -7.39
N ASP A 119 -2.18 -10.82 -7.89
CA ASP A 119 -1.47 -12.07 -8.16
C ASP A 119 -0.78 -12.07 -9.54
N GLY A 120 -1.13 -11.10 -10.38
CA GLY A 120 -0.62 -10.95 -11.74
C GLY A 120 0.68 -10.15 -11.81
N MET A 121 1.27 -10.13 -13.00
CA MET A 121 2.50 -9.38 -13.24
C MET A 121 2.20 -7.88 -13.36
N LEU A 122 2.64 -7.13 -12.38
CA LEU A 122 2.67 -5.67 -12.36
C LEU A 122 4.12 -5.22 -12.22
N ARG A 123 4.57 -4.24 -13.03
CA ARG A 123 5.95 -3.74 -12.97
C ARG A 123 5.99 -2.23 -13.10
N THR A 124 6.62 -1.58 -12.14
CA THR A 124 6.91 -0.15 -12.22
C THR A 124 8.08 0.07 -13.19
N ARG A 125 7.81 0.84 -14.23
CA ARG A 125 8.78 1.27 -15.23
C ARG A 125 9.03 2.76 -15.10
N VAL A 126 10.28 3.17 -15.18
CA VAL A 126 10.68 4.58 -15.17
C VAL A 126 11.42 4.90 -16.46
N THR A 127 11.08 6.03 -17.07
CA THR A 127 11.80 6.54 -18.24
C THR A 127 12.88 7.49 -17.78
N VAL A 128 14.12 7.23 -18.18
CA VAL A 128 15.30 8.06 -17.88
C VAL A 128 15.92 8.56 -19.18
N ASP A 129 16.61 9.70 -19.15
CA ASP A 129 17.03 10.43 -20.35
C ASP A 129 18.01 9.63 -21.23
N VAL A 130 18.89 8.81 -20.64
CA VAL A 130 19.98 8.17 -21.39
C VAL A 130 19.60 6.79 -21.94
N ASP A 131 18.86 5.99 -21.15
CA ASP A 131 18.63 4.58 -21.45
C ASP A 131 17.16 4.26 -21.79
N GLY A 132 16.31 5.28 -21.83
CA GLY A 132 14.89 5.09 -22.06
C GLY A 132 14.18 4.47 -20.86
N GLU A 133 13.36 3.45 -21.10
CA GLU A 133 12.58 2.82 -20.03
C GLU A 133 13.34 1.68 -19.36
N ILE A 134 13.52 1.77 -18.03
CA ILE A 134 14.17 0.76 -17.16
C ILE A 134 13.22 0.32 -16.05
N SER A 135 13.57 -0.78 -15.36
CA SER A 135 12.83 -1.23 -14.17
C SER A 135 13.04 -0.27 -12.99
N PHE A 136 12.07 -0.20 -12.09
CA PHE A 136 12.24 0.63 -10.89
C PHE A 136 13.40 0.15 -10.01
N GLN A 137 13.63 -1.15 -9.90
CA GLN A 137 14.75 -1.69 -9.13
C GLN A 137 16.11 -1.35 -9.75
N GLU A 138 16.22 -1.35 -11.08
CA GLU A 138 17.43 -0.87 -11.76
C GLU A 138 17.67 0.61 -11.46
N TYR A 139 16.64 1.44 -11.55
CA TYR A 139 16.70 2.86 -11.20
C TYR A 139 17.09 3.07 -9.73
N PHE A 140 16.40 2.38 -8.82
CA PHE A 140 16.49 2.66 -7.39
C PHE A 140 17.76 2.05 -6.76
N VAL A 141 18.05 0.78 -7.06
CA VAL A 141 19.16 0.03 -6.44
C VAL A 141 20.42 0.16 -7.28
N HIS A 142 20.37 -0.20 -8.58
CA HIS A 142 21.58 -0.25 -9.40
C HIS A 142 22.13 1.15 -9.69
N ARG A 143 21.25 2.10 -10.06
CA ARG A 143 21.63 3.49 -10.36
C ARG A 143 21.55 4.43 -9.16
N GLN A 144 21.20 3.89 -7.98
CA GLN A 144 21.08 4.66 -6.74
C GLN A 144 20.22 5.93 -6.92
N HIS A 145 19.21 5.85 -7.78
CA HIS A 145 18.30 6.94 -8.18
C HIS A 145 19.01 8.28 -8.53
N HIS A 146 20.22 8.24 -9.09
CA HIS A 146 20.99 9.45 -9.45
C HIS A 146 20.61 10.04 -10.81
N VAL A 147 19.83 9.33 -11.62
CA VAL A 147 19.35 9.77 -12.94
C VAL A 147 17.96 10.40 -12.83
N ALA A 148 17.69 11.41 -13.69
CA ALA A 148 16.38 12.05 -13.72
C ALA A 148 15.31 11.13 -14.35
N VAL A 149 14.09 11.21 -13.83
CA VAL A 149 12.92 10.45 -14.31
C VAL A 149 11.97 11.39 -15.04
N SER A 150 11.67 11.09 -16.29
CA SER A 150 10.74 11.87 -17.13
C SER A 150 9.34 11.29 -17.21
N ALA A 151 9.17 9.98 -16.93
CA ALA A 151 7.86 9.33 -16.88
C ALA A 151 7.88 8.08 -16.00
N VAL A 152 6.70 7.72 -15.48
CA VAL A 152 6.45 6.46 -14.76
C VAL A 152 5.27 5.76 -15.42
N ARG A 153 5.39 4.45 -15.63
CA ARG A 153 4.35 3.59 -16.18
C ARG A 153 4.26 2.29 -15.39
N PHE A 154 3.07 1.76 -15.29
CA PHE A 154 2.81 0.48 -14.63
C PHE A 154 2.49 -0.58 -15.68
N GLU A 155 3.51 -1.34 -16.04
CA GLU A 155 3.40 -2.41 -17.02
C GLU A 155 2.54 -3.54 -16.48
N GLY A 156 1.58 -4.01 -17.27
CA GLY A 156 0.66 -5.08 -16.92
C GLY A 156 -0.59 -4.62 -16.18
N ALA A 157 -0.68 -3.35 -15.75
CA ALA A 157 -1.83 -2.83 -14.99
C ALA A 157 -3.18 -3.04 -15.70
N ASP A 158 -3.20 -3.01 -17.03
CA ASP A 158 -4.38 -3.23 -17.86
C ASP A 158 -4.84 -4.70 -17.97
N ARG A 159 -4.02 -5.64 -17.46
CA ARG A 159 -4.22 -7.09 -17.61
C ARG A 159 -4.31 -7.84 -16.30
N VAL A 160 -4.14 -7.15 -15.18
CA VAL A 160 -4.21 -7.75 -13.85
C VAL A 160 -5.53 -7.43 -13.18
N GLU A 161 -5.89 -8.28 -12.22
CA GLU A 161 -7.02 -8.07 -11.31
C GLU A 161 -6.49 -7.93 -9.88
N PRO A 162 -7.23 -7.28 -8.97
CA PRO A 162 -6.90 -7.28 -7.56
C PRO A 162 -6.79 -8.71 -7.03
N ALA A 163 -5.81 -8.98 -6.18
CA ALA A 163 -5.71 -10.29 -5.55
C ALA A 163 -6.95 -10.59 -4.70
N PRO A 164 -7.28 -11.89 -4.49
CA PRO A 164 -8.46 -12.28 -3.74
C PRO A 164 -8.53 -11.63 -2.35
N GLY A 165 -9.63 -10.93 -2.09
CA GLY A 165 -9.92 -10.25 -0.83
C GLY A 165 -9.35 -8.84 -0.70
N VAL A 166 -8.69 -8.27 -1.71
CA VAL A 166 -8.23 -6.86 -1.70
C VAL A 166 -9.42 -5.92 -1.70
N LEU A 167 -10.36 -6.09 -2.63
CA LEU A 167 -11.56 -5.23 -2.72
C LEU A 167 -12.47 -5.41 -1.50
N ASP A 168 -12.62 -6.64 -1.00
CA ASP A 168 -13.40 -6.91 0.21
C ASP A 168 -12.77 -6.21 1.42
N ALA A 169 -11.45 -6.29 1.58
CA ALA A 169 -10.75 -5.62 2.66
C ALA A 169 -10.93 -4.09 2.60
N ILE A 170 -10.94 -3.49 1.40
CA ILE A 170 -11.23 -2.06 1.23
C ILE A 170 -12.69 -1.76 1.57
N ALA A 171 -13.63 -2.58 1.12
CA ALA A 171 -15.06 -2.36 1.34
C ALA A 171 -15.46 -2.49 2.81
N ASP A 172 -14.92 -3.48 3.53
CA ASP A 172 -15.31 -3.82 4.90
C ASP A 172 -14.52 -3.07 5.98
N ALA A 173 -13.39 -2.43 5.64
CA ALA A 173 -12.55 -1.73 6.59
C ALA A 173 -13.32 -0.62 7.35
N GLN A 174 -13.11 -0.46 8.64
CA GLN A 174 -13.61 0.69 9.40
C GLN A 174 -12.90 1.98 8.96
N SER A 175 -11.61 1.87 8.65
CA SER A 175 -10.77 2.95 8.14
C SER A 175 -9.72 2.41 7.18
N ILE A 176 -9.32 3.25 6.23
CA ILE A 176 -8.27 2.95 5.26
C ILE A 176 -7.11 3.92 5.52
N VAL A 177 -5.92 3.39 5.67
CA VAL A 177 -4.72 4.18 5.92
C VAL A 177 -3.77 4.06 4.73
N ILE A 178 -3.48 5.20 4.08
CA ILE A 178 -2.40 5.30 3.10
C ILE A 178 -1.12 5.64 3.84
N ALA A 179 -0.19 4.68 3.87
CA ALA A 179 1.09 4.83 4.56
C ALA A 179 1.95 5.96 3.95
N PRO A 180 2.89 6.58 4.71
CA PRO A 180 3.77 7.62 4.20
C PRO A 180 4.86 7.04 3.30
N SER A 181 4.45 6.57 2.15
CA SER A 181 5.30 6.02 1.08
C SER A 181 5.25 6.93 -0.15
N ASN A 182 6.17 6.76 -1.08
CA ASN A 182 6.18 7.54 -2.32
C ASN A 182 4.83 7.43 -3.04
N PRO A 183 4.10 8.55 -3.23
CA PRO A 183 2.75 8.51 -3.82
C PRO A 183 2.74 8.04 -5.26
N ILE A 184 3.86 8.15 -5.98
CA ILE A 184 3.97 7.83 -7.41
C ILE A 184 4.33 6.36 -7.59
N VAL A 185 5.45 5.90 -7.03
CA VAL A 185 6.00 4.57 -7.31
C VAL A 185 5.70 3.51 -6.25
N SER A 186 5.26 3.90 -5.04
CA SER A 186 4.87 2.93 -4.00
C SER A 186 3.35 2.80 -3.87
N ILE A 187 2.60 3.91 -3.92
CA ILE A 187 1.13 3.92 -3.83
C ILE A 187 0.48 3.86 -5.22
N GLY A 188 1.10 4.55 -6.20
CA GLY A 188 0.61 4.56 -7.57
C GLY A 188 0.36 3.18 -8.18
N PRO A 189 1.25 2.18 -8.03
CA PRO A 189 1.02 0.84 -8.56
C PRO A 189 -0.24 0.17 -7.99
N LEU A 190 -0.56 0.39 -6.70
CA LEU A 190 -1.78 -0.15 -6.10
C LEU A 190 -3.02 0.44 -6.79
N PHE A 191 -3.00 1.75 -7.04
CA PHE A 191 -4.10 2.45 -7.70
C PHE A 191 -4.18 2.19 -9.21
N ALA A 192 -3.12 1.66 -9.82
CA ALA A 192 -3.10 1.26 -11.22
C ALA A 192 -3.82 -0.08 -11.45
N VAL A 193 -3.98 -0.92 -10.40
CA VAL A 193 -4.75 -2.16 -10.50
C VAL A 193 -6.25 -1.82 -10.62
N PRO A 194 -6.95 -2.35 -11.64
CA PRO A 194 -8.34 -2.00 -11.91
C PRO A 194 -9.26 -2.16 -10.70
N GLY A 195 -10.10 -1.17 -10.44
CA GLY A 195 -11.07 -1.18 -9.34
C GLY A 195 -10.51 -0.77 -7.97
N VAL A 196 -9.20 -0.85 -7.71
CA VAL A 196 -8.63 -0.51 -6.40
C VAL A 196 -8.78 0.98 -6.10
N ARG A 197 -8.42 1.85 -7.05
CA ARG A 197 -8.56 3.30 -6.86
C ARG A 197 -10.03 3.70 -6.63
N ASP A 198 -10.94 3.15 -7.41
CA ASP A 198 -12.37 3.47 -7.32
C ASP A 198 -12.97 2.97 -6.01
N ALA A 199 -12.56 1.79 -5.54
CA ALA A 199 -12.99 1.25 -4.25
C ALA A 199 -12.53 2.15 -3.08
N VAL A 200 -11.28 2.63 -3.10
CA VAL A 200 -10.76 3.56 -2.10
C VAL A 200 -11.44 4.92 -2.20
N ALA A 201 -11.61 5.46 -3.41
CA ALA A 201 -12.29 6.75 -3.65
C ALA A 201 -13.75 6.74 -3.20
N GLY A 202 -14.45 5.61 -3.38
CA GLY A 202 -15.82 5.42 -2.89
C GLY A 202 -15.93 5.45 -1.35
N ARG A 203 -14.81 5.33 -0.66
CA ARG A 203 -14.69 5.37 0.80
C ARG A 203 -13.89 6.58 1.30
N ARG A 204 -13.75 7.63 0.48
CA ARG A 204 -12.87 8.78 0.69
C ARG A 204 -12.89 9.33 2.12
N ASP A 205 -14.06 9.45 2.73
CA ASP A 205 -14.22 10.02 4.07
C ASP A 205 -13.65 9.11 5.18
N ASP A 206 -13.52 7.81 4.92
CA ASP A 206 -12.89 6.82 5.81
C ASP A 206 -11.39 6.66 5.55
N VAL A 207 -10.82 7.39 4.56
CA VAL A 207 -9.41 7.29 4.16
C VAL A 207 -8.59 8.40 4.79
N VAL A 208 -7.54 8.00 5.49
CA VAL A 208 -6.51 8.89 6.04
C VAL A 208 -5.17 8.60 5.39
N ALA A 209 -4.61 9.58 4.70
CA ALA A 209 -3.25 9.50 4.17
C ALA A 209 -2.26 10.19 5.13
N VAL A 210 -1.03 9.69 5.18
CA VAL A 210 0.08 10.34 5.90
C VAL A 210 1.08 10.83 4.86
N SER A 211 1.48 12.10 4.95
CA SER A 211 2.46 12.66 4.02
C SER A 211 3.84 12.02 4.17
N PRO A 212 4.49 11.59 3.07
CA PRO A 212 5.89 11.20 3.09
C PRO A 212 6.86 12.39 3.02
N ILE A 213 6.35 13.60 2.75
CA ILE A 213 7.14 14.83 2.64
C ILE A 213 7.05 15.59 3.97
N VAL A 214 8.20 15.99 4.49
CA VAL A 214 8.37 16.79 5.71
C VAL A 214 9.32 17.93 5.39
N ALA A 215 8.90 19.18 5.61
CA ALA A 215 9.68 20.38 5.29
C ALA A 215 10.22 20.40 3.85
N GLY A 216 9.41 19.96 2.89
CA GLY A 216 9.74 19.94 1.46
C GLY A 216 10.66 18.81 1.02
N ALA A 217 10.98 17.85 1.88
CA ALA A 217 11.88 16.74 1.57
C ALA A 217 11.30 15.37 1.99
N ALA A 218 11.67 14.31 1.28
CA ALA A 218 11.41 12.95 1.70
C ALA A 218 12.42 12.53 2.79
N LEU A 219 11.92 11.84 3.84
CA LEU A 219 12.81 11.34 4.89
C LEU A 219 13.70 10.19 4.41
N LYS A 220 13.22 9.42 3.42
CA LYS A 220 13.94 8.33 2.77
C LYS A 220 13.53 8.22 1.31
N GLY A 221 14.49 7.84 0.45
CA GLY A 221 14.24 7.65 -0.97
C GLY A 221 13.99 8.97 -1.74
N PRO A 222 13.71 8.90 -3.03
CA PRO A 222 13.65 10.04 -3.93
C PRO A 222 12.26 10.64 -4.14
N ALA A 223 11.32 10.53 -3.17
CA ALA A 223 9.94 10.93 -3.42
C ALA A 223 9.81 12.42 -3.76
N ASP A 224 10.50 13.30 -3.05
CA ASP A 224 10.53 14.73 -3.30
C ASP A 224 11.08 15.06 -4.69
N ARG A 225 12.22 14.49 -5.05
CA ARG A 225 12.83 14.69 -6.36
C ARG A 225 11.94 14.16 -7.49
N MET A 226 11.41 12.93 -7.35
CA MET A 226 10.51 12.34 -8.35
C MET A 226 9.24 13.16 -8.53
N MET A 227 8.69 13.73 -7.45
CA MET A 227 7.56 14.64 -7.54
C MET A 227 7.88 15.82 -8.43
N VAL A 228 9.03 16.49 -8.22
CA VAL A 228 9.46 17.65 -9.05
C VAL A 228 9.71 17.22 -10.50
N GLU A 229 10.44 16.15 -10.72
CA GLU A 229 10.79 15.64 -12.06
C GLU A 229 9.54 15.28 -12.89
N LEU A 230 8.46 14.85 -12.22
CA LEU A 230 7.18 14.48 -12.83
C LEU A 230 6.13 15.63 -12.78
N GLY A 231 6.57 16.86 -12.47
CA GLY A 231 5.73 18.07 -12.53
C GLY A 231 4.82 18.28 -11.32
N HIS A 232 5.08 17.59 -10.21
CA HIS A 232 4.38 17.82 -8.95
C HIS A 232 5.19 18.72 -8.02
N GLU A 233 4.51 19.41 -7.12
CA GLU A 233 5.16 20.17 -6.05
C GLU A 233 5.68 19.22 -4.96
N ALA A 234 6.97 19.31 -4.60
CA ALA A 234 7.55 18.52 -3.51
C ALA A 234 7.19 19.14 -2.14
N SER A 235 5.93 19.05 -1.77
CA SER A 235 5.39 19.57 -0.52
C SER A 235 4.20 18.74 -0.03
N VAL A 236 3.75 18.97 1.19
CA VAL A 236 2.51 18.40 1.72
C VAL A 236 1.29 18.81 0.88
N VAL A 237 1.33 19.99 0.23
CA VAL A 237 0.27 20.46 -0.67
C VAL A 237 0.28 19.66 -1.97
N GLY A 238 1.46 19.39 -2.53
CA GLY A 238 1.59 18.50 -3.69
C GLY A 238 1.08 17.08 -3.41
N VAL A 239 1.36 16.55 -2.22
CA VAL A 239 0.79 15.26 -1.76
C VAL A 239 -0.73 15.35 -1.63
N ALA A 240 -1.25 16.45 -1.08
CA ALA A 240 -2.69 16.68 -0.98
C ALA A 240 -3.38 16.65 -2.35
N ARG A 241 -2.83 17.30 -3.37
CA ARG A 241 -3.34 17.26 -4.76
C ARG A 241 -3.40 15.86 -5.32
N ILE A 242 -2.36 15.05 -5.07
CA ILE A 242 -2.33 13.64 -5.54
C ILE A 242 -3.44 12.82 -4.88
N TYR A 243 -3.71 13.05 -3.60
CA TYR A 243 -4.67 12.27 -2.82
C TYR A 243 -6.08 12.86 -2.72
N ALA A 244 -6.34 14.07 -3.19
CA ALA A 244 -7.63 14.77 -3.07
C ALA A 244 -8.84 13.94 -3.53
N GLY A 245 -8.66 13.11 -4.58
CA GLY A 245 -9.73 12.24 -5.09
C GLY A 245 -9.93 10.93 -4.33
N VAL A 246 -9.05 10.56 -3.39
CA VAL A 246 -9.07 9.23 -2.74
C VAL A 246 -9.01 9.30 -1.22
N ALA A 247 -8.52 10.39 -0.62
CA ALA A 247 -8.44 10.55 0.83
C ALA A 247 -9.25 11.75 1.32
N GLY A 248 -9.96 11.59 2.43
CA GLY A 248 -10.69 12.66 3.10
C GLY A 248 -9.82 13.44 4.09
N THR A 249 -8.73 12.82 4.56
CA THR A 249 -7.83 13.44 5.54
C THR A 249 -6.37 13.23 5.13
N LEU A 250 -5.56 14.26 5.31
CA LEU A 250 -4.10 14.18 5.22
C LEU A 250 -3.47 14.55 6.57
N VAL A 251 -2.64 13.66 7.08
CA VAL A 251 -1.80 13.91 8.25
C VAL A 251 -0.45 14.44 7.77
N ILE A 252 -0.04 15.61 8.25
CA ILE A 252 1.22 16.27 7.92
C ILE A 252 2.08 16.44 9.17
N ASP A 253 3.38 16.62 8.99
CA ASP A 253 4.29 16.84 10.11
C ASP A 253 4.12 18.24 10.72
N GLU A 254 4.49 18.38 11.99
CA GLU A 254 4.50 19.70 12.71
C GLU A 254 5.40 20.72 12.01
N ALA A 255 6.43 20.27 11.29
CA ALA A 255 7.32 21.14 10.52
C ALA A 255 6.62 21.84 9.33
N ASP A 256 5.47 21.33 8.89
CA ASP A 256 4.67 21.87 7.80
C ASP A 256 3.32 22.45 8.29
N ALA A 257 3.20 22.75 9.60
CA ALA A 257 1.94 23.18 10.21
C ALA A 257 1.34 24.45 9.59
N ASP A 258 2.17 25.35 9.10
CA ASP A 258 1.79 26.58 8.41
C ASP A 258 1.14 26.33 7.03
N LEU A 259 1.34 25.15 6.45
CA LEU A 259 0.72 24.71 5.19
C LEU A 259 -0.66 24.04 5.37
N ALA A 260 -1.14 23.88 6.62
CA ALA A 260 -2.41 23.19 6.90
C ALA A 260 -3.58 23.79 6.12
N GLY A 261 -3.71 25.12 6.09
CA GLY A 261 -4.76 25.79 5.32
C GLY A 261 -4.66 25.59 3.81
N ALA A 262 -3.43 25.46 3.28
CA ALA A 262 -3.23 25.15 1.86
C ALA A 262 -3.60 23.70 1.52
N VAL A 263 -3.35 22.74 2.43
CA VAL A 263 -3.83 21.36 2.30
C VAL A 263 -5.37 21.31 2.33
N GLU A 264 -6.00 22.09 3.21
CA GLU A 264 -7.47 22.16 3.28
C GLU A 264 -8.10 22.77 2.03
N ALA A 265 -7.41 23.72 1.40
CA ALA A 265 -7.84 24.30 0.13
C ALA A 265 -7.86 23.28 -1.03
N GLU A 266 -7.08 22.21 -0.94
CA GLU A 266 -7.13 21.07 -1.89
C GLU A 266 -8.29 20.09 -1.60
N GLY A 267 -9.12 20.36 -0.59
CA GLY A 267 -10.33 19.61 -0.28
C GLY A 267 -10.13 18.41 0.66
N LEU A 268 -9.03 18.33 1.38
CA LEU A 268 -8.80 17.34 2.44
C LEU A 268 -8.89 18.02 3.82
N ARG A 269 -9.33 17.29 4.82
CA ARG A 269 -9.12 17.69 6.21
C ARG A 269 -7.63 17.54 6.54
N CYS A 270 -7.04 18.56 7.16
CA CYS A 270 -5.65 18.53 7.58
C CYS A 270 -5.52 18.19 9.07
N VAL A 271 -4.62 17.27 9.41
CA VAL A 271 -4.26 16.94 10.79
C VAL A 271 -2.75 17.13 10.94
N VAL A 272 -2.33 17.99 11.86
CA VAL A 272 -0.92 18.24 12.16
C VAL A 272 -0.50 17.38 13.34
N ALA A 273 0.56 16.57 13.17
CA ALA A 273 1.09 15.71 14.23
C ALA A 273 2.56 15.33 13.94
N PRO A 274 3.32 14.89 14.94
CA PRO A 274 4.65 14.33 14.71
C PRO A 274 4.57 13.08 13.82
N THR A 275 5.06 13.15 12.57
CA THR A 275 4.97 12.03 11.62
C THR A 275 6.25 11.20 11.52
N ILE A 276 7.36 11.68 12.11
CA ILE A 276 8.66 11.01 12.04
C ILE A 276 8.70 9.82 13.01
N MET A 277 8.64 8.62 12.45
CA MET A 277 8.58 7.33 13.16
C MET A 277 9.96 6.82 13.58
N SER A 278 10.69 7.59 14.38
CA SER A 278 12.07 7.29 14.79
C SER A 278 12.17 6.23 15.91
N SER A 279 11.06 5.76 16.45
CA SER A 279 11.01 4.70 17.46
C SER A 279 9.66 3.98 17.42
N PRO A 280 9.56 2.74 17.99
CA PRO A 280 8.29 2.03 18.08
C PRO A 280 7.21 2.85 18.80
N ALA A 281 7.56 3.56 19.88
CA ALA A 281 6.62 4.40 20.61
C ALA A 281 6.08 5.57 19.75
N ARG A 282 6.93 6.23 18.95
CA ARG A 282 6.52 7.28 18.02
C ARG A 282 5.64 6.71 16.87
N SER A 283 5.97 5.53 16.36
CA SER A 283 5.14 4.84 15.38
C SER A 283 3.75 4.53 15.91
N ALA A 284 3.65 4.04 17.15
CA ALA A 284 2.38 3.79 17.83
C ALA A 284 1.60 5.08 18.14
N ALA A 285 2.29 6.17 18.51
CA ALA A 285 1.65 7.47 18.72
C ALA A 285 1.03 8.01 17.41
N LEU A 286 1.76 7.98 16.32
CA LEU A 286 1.24 8.36 15.01
C LEU A 286 0.07 7.47 14.58
N ALA A 287 0.15 6.15 14.82
CA ALA A 287 -0.95 5.24 14.52
C ALA A 287 -2.25 5.63 15.24
N ARG A 288 -2.18 6.02 16.53
CA ARG A 288 -3.36 6.52 17.28
C ARG A 288 -3.92 7.80 16.67
N VAL A 289 -3.05 8.74 16.27
CA VAL A 289 -3.49 9.98 15.60
C VAL A 289 -4.22 9.66 14.30
N VAL A 290 -3.65 8.79 13.47
CA VAL A 290 -4.23 8.40 12.18
C VAL A 290 -5.59 7.74 12.36
N LEU A 291 -5.72 6.82 13.31
CA LEU A 291 -7.00 6.15 13.60
C LEU A 291 -8.06 7.12 14.16
N ALA A 292 -7.64 8.07 15.01
CA ALA A 292 -8.54 9.12 15.52
C ALA A 292 -8.92 10.16 14.46
N ALA A 293 -8.12 10.27 13.39
CA ALA A 293 -8.34 11.21 12.30
C ALA A 293 -9.40 10.74 11.29
N VAL A 294 -9.87 9.51 11.37
CA VAL A 294 -11.03 9.07 10.56
C VAL A 294 -12.25 9.89 10.97
N ALA A 295 -13.01 10.40 9.99
CA ALA A 295 -14.25 11.11 10.30
C ALA A 295 -15.22 10.15 11.03
N PRO A 296 -15.89 10.60 12.12
CA PRO A 296 -16.91 9.77 12.73
C PRO A 296 -17.99 9.49 11.68
N ARG A 297 -18.29 8.22 11.42
CA ARG A 297 -19.43 7.87 10.56
C ARG A 297 -20.67 8.54 11.17
N GLN A 298 -21.31 9.42 10.43
CA GLN A 298 -22.64 9.86 10.78
C GLN A 298 -23.48 8.58 10.86
N SER A 299 -23.96 8.24 12.06
CA SER A 299 -24.92 7.17 12.24
C SER A 299 -26.09 7.47 11.34
N ILE A 300 -26.24 6.74 10.25
CA ILE A 300 -27.46 6.76 9.45
C ILE A 300 -28.50 6.15 10.41
N GLU A 301 -29.32 7.02 11.03
CA GLU A 301 -30.49 6.56 11.77
C GLU A 301 -31.29 5.67 10.81
N PRO A 302 -31.66 4.45 11.24
CA PRO A 302 -32.46 3.59 10.39
C PRO A 302 -33.74 4.34 10.04
N VAL A 303 -33.97 4.59 8.76
CA VAL A 303 -35.22 5.19 8.25
C VAL A 303 -36.37 4.39 8.88
N PRO A 304 -37.24 5.01 9.68
CA PRO A 304 -38.35 4.31 10.30
C PRO A 304 -39.18 3.69 9.15
N ARG A 305 -39.38 2.38 9.23
CA ARG A 305 -40.28 1.68 8.27
C ARG A 305 -41.66 2.28 8.42
N SER A 306 -41.94 3.28 7.62
CA SER A 306 -43.27 3.85 7.51
C SER A 306 -44.30 2.74 7.26
N ALA A 307 -45.31 2.71 8.11
CA ALA A 307 -46.41 1.78 8.15
C ALA A 307 -46.81 1.28 6.76
N ARG A 308 -46.76 -0.03 6.58
CA ARG A 308 -47.47 -0.68 5.47
C ARG A 308 -48.91 -0.34 5.63
N HIS A 309 -49.45 0.42 4.69
CA HIS A 309 -50.90 0.63 4.58
C HIS A 309 -51.56 -0.74 4.47
N ASP A 310 -52.35 -1.03 5.50
CA ASP A 310 -53.28 -2.13 5.55
C ASP A 310 -54.42 -1.80 4.55
N VAL A 311 -54.32 -2.35 3.34
CA VAL A 311 -55.40 -2.23 2.36
C VAL A 311 -56.42 -3.29 2.74
N GLY A 312 -57.51 -2.81 3.34
CA GLY A 312 -58.63 -3.57 3.83
C GLY A 312 -59.16 -4.58 2.83
N ARG A 313 -59.44 -5.76 3.35
CA ARG A 313 -60.25 -6.78 2.71
C ARG A 313 -61.68 -6.24 2.60
N GLY A 314 -62.09 -5.87 1.37
CA GLY A 314 -63.47 -5.64 1.04
C GLY A 314 -64.25 -6.95 1.01
N THR A 315 -65.31 -6.94 1.74
CA THR A 315 -66.33 -7.97 1.91
C THR A 315 -67.17 -8.20 0.65
N GLY A 316 -67.45 -9.43 0.34
CA GLY A 316 -68.75 -9.98 -0.03
C GLY A 316 -69.35 -9.58 -1.37
N PHE A 317 -69.45 -10.53 -2.29
CA PHE A 317 -70.59 -10.59 -3.22
C PHE A 317 -71.13 -12.02 -3.25
N THR A 318 -72.34 -12.14 -2.78
CA THR A 318 -73.24 -13.29 -2.94
C THR A 318 -73.75 -13.33 -4.39
N ASP A 319 -73.54 -14.46 -5.04
CA ASP A 319 -74.21 -14.75 -6.33
C ASP A 319 -75.29 -15.76 -6.14
N GLU A 320 -76.51 -15.29 -6.36
CA GLU A 320 -77.72 -16.14 -6.60
C GLU A 320 -77.90 -16.28 -8.13
N GLY A 321 -77.74 -17.51 -8.64
CA GLY A 321 -78.20 -17.76 -10.01
C GLY A 321 -79.66 -18.17 -10.11
N PRO A 322 -80.23 -18.18 -11.31
CA PRO A 322 -81.36 -19.05 -11.59
C PRO A 322 -81.18 -19.87 -12.86
N SER A 323 -81.81 -21.06 -12.81
CA SER A 323 -82.30 -21.96 -13.85
C SER A 323 -81.26 -22.77 -14.60
#